data_5225a60a0dbf0eeb7dba4a2255770f9d
#
_entry.id   5225a60a0dbf0eeb7dba4a2255770f9d
#
_cell.length_a   1.000
_cell.length_b   1.000
_cell.length_c   1.000
_cell.angle_alpha   90.00
_cell.angle_beta   90.00
_cell.angle_gamma   90.00
#
_symmetry.space_group_name_H-M   'P 1'
#
loop_
_entity.id
_entity.type
_entity.pdbx_description
1 polymer ?
#
loop_
_entity_poly.entity_id
_entity_poly.type
_entity_poly.pdbx_seq_one_letter_code
_entity_poly.pdbx_strand_id
1 'polypeptide(L)'
;MATRWLYDIVEGGAKGSPHGRVFDAVIGSAIVFGTAIGILSTEATLEEWHRLFLIGEALLLVVFAVEYGLRVAVAPLHPSGRFRDGWAGRLRYLVTPMAVIDLLSILPGLLTLLSDPSTEMLLLLRCVRLLKLLRFFSAFDTLIVVVRDNRKPLLASSVLMLILLVIISSLAHLVEAAGQPEAFGSVPRAMWWGIVTLATVGYGDVVPLTPFGRVLGSLAVLLGMGMFALPAGILATGFAEEMKRRNFVVSWSLVAKVPFFESLPATRIAEIVTVLEPRSAERGELIIEVGDPADGMYFLIEGEVEVQLPDGRKIGLADGDFFGEIALLSAKPRMATIAAKSFCQLLKLRVDHFHRLMAENADLADRMRTIAAARGLDS
;
A
#
# COMPACT_ATOMS: atom_id res chain seq x y z
N MET A 1 30.62 -3.45 -8.85
CA MET A 1 29.72 -4.56 -8.47
C MET A 1 29.32 -4.50 -6.99
N ALA A 2 30.25 -4.37 -6.05
CA ALA A 2 29.95 -4.37 -4.60
C ALA A 2 28.98 -3.27 -4.14
N THR A 3 29.09 -2.07 -4.66
CA THR A 3 28.22 -0.93 -4.28
C THR A 3 26.77 -1.10 -4.74
N ARG A 4 26.52 -1.74 -5.88
CA ARG A 4 25.18 -1.99 -6.38
C ARG A 4 24.49 -3.12 -5.58
N TRP A 5 25.25 -4.15 -5.24
CA TRP A 5 24.81 -5.22 -4.35
C TRP A 5 24.40 -4.66 -2.96
N LEU A 6 25.21 -3.73 -2.41
CA LEU A 6 24.89 -3.06 -1.15
C LEU A 6 23.60 -2.23 -1.25
N TYR A 7 23.39 -1.52 -2.36
CA TYR A 7 22.15 -0.79 -2.63
C TYR A 7 20.94 -1.73 -2.63
N ASP A 8 21.06 -2.87 -3.32
CA ASP A 8 19.96 -3.86 -3.43
C ASP A 8 19.59 -4.48 -2.07
N ILE A 9 20.53 -4.55 -1.12
CA ILE A 9 20.24 -4.99 0.24
C ILE A 9 19.55 -3.90 1.07
N VAL A 10 20.07 -2.67 1.00
CA VAL A 10 19.68 -1.59 1.93
C VAL A 10 18.43 -0.85 1.48
N GLU A 11 18.22 -0.69 0.16
CA GLU A 11 17.10 0.06 -0.45
C GLU A 11 16.20 -0.81 -1.36
N GLY A 12 16.66 -1.99 -1.77
CA GLY A 12 15.90 -2.89 -2.63
C GLY A 12 14.67 -3.53 -1.94
N GLY A 13 14.66 -3.57 -0.63
CA GLY A 13 13.54 -4.08 0.19
C GLY A 13 13.14 -5.52 -0.16
N ALA A 14 11.92 -5.89 0.20
CA ALA A 14 11.36 -7.23 -0.02
C ALA A 14 11.25 -7.63 -1.50
N LYS A 15 11.35 -6.68 -2.44
CA LYS A 15 11.27 -6.92 -3.89
C LYS A 15 12.62 -7.30 -4.53
N GLY A 16 13.74 -7.13 -3.82
CA GLY A 16 15.07 -7.29 -4.39
C GLY A 16 15.66 -8.69 -4.18
N SER A 17 16.39 -8.85 -3.10
CA SER A 17 17.19 -10.06 -2.84
C SER A 17 16.74 -10.74 -1.55
N PRO A 18 17.03 -12.06 -1.37
CA PRO A 18 16.83 -12.72 -0.09
C PRO A 18 17.52 -12.01 1.07
N HIS A 19 18.71 -11.45 0.81
CA HIS A 19 19.49 -10.68 1.79
C HIS A 19 18.82 -9.36 2.18
N GLY A 20 18.14 -8.68 1.24
CA GLY A 20 17.36 -7.48 1.53
C GLY A 20 16.17 -7.77 2.45
N ARG A 21 15.47 -8.89 2.24
CA ARG A 21 14.39 -9.33 3.15
C ARG A 21 14.88 -9.59 4.57
N VAL A 22 16.05 -10.22 4.71
CA VAL A 22 16.66 -10.46 6.03
C VAL A 22 17.05 -9.14 6.68
N PHE A 23 17.64 -8.22 5.93
CA PHE A 23 18.01 -6.89 6.41
C PHE A 23 16.78 -6.13 6.92
N ASP A 24 15.70 -6.09 6.14
CA ASP A 24 14.44 -5.44 6.51
C ASP A 24 13.81 -6.08 7.76
N ALA A 25 13.85 -7.41 7.86
CA ALA A 25 13.36 -8.13 9.04
C ALA A 25 14.19 -7.81 10.30
N VAL A 26 15.51 -7.72 10.17
CA VAL A 26 16.41 -7.38 11.29
C VAL A 26 16.15 -5.93 11.75
N ILE A 27 16.09 -4.98 10.83
CA ILE A 27 15.81 -3.57 11.19
C ILE A 27 14.41 -3.41 11.75
N GLY A 28 13.39 -4.05 11.14
CA GLY A 28 12.02 -4.04 11.66
C GLY A 28 11.93 -4.60 13.08
N SER A 29 12.58 -5.74 13.34
CA SER A 29 12.66 -6.33 14.69
C SER A 29 13.38 -5.41 15.68
N ALA A 30 14.47 -4.76 15.26
CA ALA A 30 15.20 -3.81 16.07
C ALA A 30 14.34 -2.58 16.46
N ILE A 31 13.50 -2.09 15.53
CA ILE A 31 12.56 -0.99 15.80
C ILE A 31 11.53 -1.41 16.84
N VAL A 32 10.89 -2.56 16.67
CA VAL A 32 9.87 -3.06 17.59
C VAL A 32 10.48 -3.30 18.98
N PHE A 33 11.61 -4.00 19.03
CA PHE A 33 12.32 -4.30 20.27
C PHE A 33 12.76 -3.03 21.00
N GLY A 34 13.33 -2.06 20.27
CA GLY A 34 13.75 -0.79 20.87
C GLY A 34 12.59 0.05 21.37
N THR A 35 11.44 -0.01 20.72
CA THR A 35 10.23 0.65 21.21
C THR A 35 9.71 -0.04 22.47
N ALA A 36 9.73 -1.39 22.50
CA ALA A 36 9.36 -2.14 23.70
C ALA A 36 10.27 -1.82 24.88
N ILE A 37 11.60 -1.76 24.69
CA ILE A 37 12.55 -1.30 25.72
C ILE A 37 12.19 0.11 26.21
N GLY A 38 11.93 1.04 25.28
CA GLY A 38 11.56 2.42 25.64
C GLY A 38 10.29 2.49 26.48
N ILE A 39 9.27 1.69 26.17
CA ILE A 39 8.03 1.61 26.94
C ILE A 39 8.27 0.95 28.30
N LEU A 40 8.93 -0.21 28.32
CA LEU A 40 9.19 -0.96 29.56
C LEU A 40 10.09 -0.20 30.52
N SER A 41 11.00 0.62 30.01
CA SER A 41 11.87 1.47 30.87
C SER A 41 11.12 2.55 31.68
N THR A 42 9.82 2.77 31.39
CA THR A 42 8.97 3.68 32.17
C THR A 42 8.31 3.02 33.37
N GLU A 43 8.35 1.68 33.43
CA GLU A 43 7.67 0.91 34.46
C GLU A 43 8.56 0.81 35.70
N ALA A 44 8.10 1.37 36.81
CA ALA A 44 8.87 1.41 38.08
C ALA A 44 9.19 0.00 38.61
N THR A 45 8.37 -0.99 38.33
CA THR A 45 8.60 -2.39 38.76
C THR A 45 9.80 -3.04 38.06
N LEU A 46 10.31 -2.44 36.98
CA LEU A 46 11.42 -2.94 36.16
C LEU A 46 12.72 -2.13 36.37
N GLU A 47 12.82 -1.35 37.44
CA GLU A 47 13.98 -0.51 37.72
C GLU A 47 15.28 -1.32 37.87
N GLU A 48 15.20 -2.55 38.40
CA GLU A 48 16.34 -3.48 38.48
C GLU A 48 16.95 -3.79 37.11
N TRP A 49 16.16 -3.73 36.01
CA TRP A 49 16.59 -4.01 34.64
C TRP A 49 17.13 -2.80 33.90
N HIS A 50 17.21 -1.64 34.57
CA HIS A 50 17.62 -0.38 33.95
C HIS A 50 18.96 -0.47 33.19
N ARG A 51 19.96 -1.18 33.76
CA ARG A 51 21.26 -1.39 33.10
C ARG A 51 21.11 -2.18 31.76
N LEU A 52 20.23 -3.16 31.72
CA LEU A 52 19.99 -3.94 30.51
C LEU A 52 19.26 -3.09 29.45
N PHE A 53 18.33 -2.24 29.87
CA PHE A 53 17.68 -1.29 28.98
C PHE A 53 18.68 -0.30 28.38
N LEU A 54 19.61 0.22 29.14
CA LEU A 54 20.68 1.10 28.65
C LEU A 54 21.60 0.40 27.65
N ILE A 55 22.01 -0.84 27.92
CA ILE A 55 22.79 -1.64 26.95
C ILE A 55 22.01 -1.87 25.67
N GLY A 56 20.73 -2.23 25.77
CA GLY A 56 19.85 -2.40 24.62
C GLY A 56 19.73 -1.14 23.77
N GLU A 57 19.54 0.02 24.40
CA GLU A 57 19.48 1.33 23.71
C GLU A 57 20.81 1.67 23.03
N ALA A 58 21.95 1.41 23.68
CA ALA A 58 23.27 1.62 23.07
C ALA A 58 23.50 0.74 21.84
N LEU A 59 23.12 -0.53 21.90
CA LEU A 59 23.19 -1.44 20.75
C LEU A 59 22.28 -0.97 19.60
N LEU A 60 21.06 -0.55 19.89
CA LEU A 60 20.12 -0.03 18.91
C LEU A 60 20.61 1.26 18.27
N LEU A 61 21.25 2.15 19.05
CA LEU A 61 21.90 3.35 18.52
C LEU A 61 22.96 2.99 17.48
N VAL A 62 23.82 2.02 17.76
CA VAL A 62 24.83 1.56 16.80
C VAL A 62 24.19 0.98 15.56
N VAL A 63 23.19 0.12 15.71
CA VAL A 63 22.48 -0.50 14.57
C VAL A 63 21.86 0.55 13.68
N PHE A 64 21.12 1.53 14.24
CA PHE A 64 20.45 2.57 13.45
C PHE A 64 21.46 3.58 12.86
N ALA A 65 22.55 3.88 13.56
CA ALA A 65 23.59 4.74 13.00
C ALA A 65 24.31 4.09 11.82
N VAL A 66 24.63 2.80 11.92
CA VAL A 66 25.22 2.03 10.81
C VAL A 66 24.25 1.95 9.63
N GLU A 67 22.98 1.60 9.88
CA GLU A 67 21.94 1.59 8.85
C GLU A 67 21.84 2.92 8.13
N TYR A 68 21.74 4.02 8.87
CA TYR A 68 21.65 5.38 8.31
C TYR A 68 22.87 5.74 7.48
N GLY A 69 24.08 5.44 8.00
CA GLY A 69 25.33 5.64 7.28
C GLY A 69 25.37 4.88 5.95
N LEU A 70 24.95 3.62 5.96
CA LEU A 70 24.86 2.79 4.75
C LEU A 70 23.87 3.39 3.74
N ARG A 71 22.70 3.85 4.17
CA ARG A 71 21.69 4.49 3.31
C ARG A 71 22.23 5.76 2.66
N VAL A 72 22.87 6.62 3.43
CA VAL A 72 23.52 7.85 2.92
C VAL A 72 24.64 7.51 1.94
N ALA A 73 25.41 6.46 2.20
CA ALA A 73 26.49 6.02 1.32
C ALA A 73 25.97 5.53 -0.05
N VAL A 74 24.85 4.79 -0.07
CA VAL A 74 24.27 4.24 -1.31
C VAL A 74 23.28 5.19 -2.01
N ALA A 75 22.89 6.30 -1.39
CA ALA A 75 21.94 7.27 -1.96
C ALA A 75 22.24 7.71 -3.41
N PRO A 76 23.52 7.92 -3.85
CA PRO A 76 23.83 8.27 -5.23
C PRO A 76 23.44 7.21 -6.27
N LEU A 77 23.21 5.95 -5.84
CA LEU A 77 22.83 4.83 -6.71
C LEU A 77 21.32 4.73 -6.92
N HIS A 78 20.54 5.60 -6.27
CA HIS A 78 19.08 5.57 -6.36
C HIS A 78 18.59 5.70 -7.81
N PRO A 79 17.66 4.84 -8.30
CA PRO A 79 17.20 4.79 -9.69
C PRO A 79 16.64 6.10 -10.23
N SER A 80 16.06 6.95 -9.36
CA SER A 80 15.51 8.25 -9.76
C SER A 80 16.55 9.23 -10.32
N GLY A 81 17.84 8.95 -10.16
CA GLY A 81 18.93 9.84 -10.57
C GLY A 81 19.03 11.15 -9.76
N ARG A 82 18.08 11.40 -8.83
CA ARG A 82 17.95 12.66 -8.08
C ARG A 82 19.11 12.95 -7.14
N PHE A 83 19.87 11.91 -6.76
CA PHE A 83 20.93 11.98 -5.76
C PHE A 83 22.31 11.69 -6.36
N ARG A 84 22.47 11.71 -7.70
CA ARG A 84 23.72 11.35 -8.41
C ARG A 84 24.91 12.30 -8.19
N ASP A 85 24.66 13.52 -7.73
CA ASP A 85 25.65 14.60 -7.67
C ASP A 85 26.64 14.46 -6.48
N GLY A 86 27.19 13.29 -6.22
CA GLY A 86 28.19 13.06 -5.19
C GLY A 86 27.77 13.57 -3.80
N TRP A 87 28.48 14.55 -3.24
CA TRP A 87 28.16 15.13 -1.92
C TRP A 87 26.86 15.92 -1.90
N ALA A 88 26.56 16.68 -2.94
CA ALA A 88 25.32 17.44 -3.05
C ALA A 88 24.10 16.51 -3.10
N GLY A 89 24.22 15.36 -3.79
CA GLY A 89 23.20 14.34 -3.81
C GLY A 89 22.92 13.73 -2.44
N ARG A 90 24.00 13.45 -1.66
CA ARG A 90 23.86 12.96 -0.29
C ARG A 90 23.19 13.97 0.62
N LEU A 91 23.56 15.26 0.53
CA LEU A 91 22.90 16.32 1.28
C LEU A 91 21.39 16.44 0.95
N ARG A 92 21.04 16.30 -0.35
CA ARG A 92 19.61 16.23 -0.74
C ARG A 92 18.90 15.02 -0.16
N TYR A 93 19.59 13.89 -0.05
CA TYR A 93 19.03 12.68 0.58
C TYR A 93 18.72 12.92 2.06
N LEU A 94 19.63 13.58 2.81
CA LEU A 94 19.47 13.86 4.24
C LEU A 94 18.20 14.67 4.57
N VAL A 95 17.72 15.52 3.64
CA VAL A 95 16.50 16.30 3.82
C VAL A 95 15.23 15.58 3.30
N THR A 96 15.35 14.33 2.84
CA THR A 96 14.16 13.54 2.49
C THR A 96 13.40 13.14 3.76
N PRO A 97 12.05 13.04 3.71
CA PRO A 97 11.26 12.70 4.89
C PRO A 97 11.73 11.41 5.56
N MET A 98 12.09 10.38 4.78
CA MET A 98 12.56 9.10 5.32
C MET A 98 13.93 9.22 5.99
N ALA A 99 14.86 9.97 5.41
CA ALA A 99 16.18 10.20 6.02
C ALA A 99 16.08 11.04 7.30
N VAL A 100 15.15 12.00 7.36
CA VAL A 100 14.87 12.77 8.58
C VAL A 100 14.30 11.86 9.67
N ILE A 101 13.38 10.95 9.34
CA ILE A 101 12.85 9.95 10.29
C ILE A 101 13.98 9.04 10.79
N ASP A 102 14.87 8.58 9.91
CA ASP A 102 16.03 7.78 10.29
C ASP A 102 16.95 8.54 11.26
N LEU A 103 17.25 9.80 10.99
CA LEU A 103 18.05 10.66 11.85
C LEU A 103 17.38 10.89 13.22
N LEU A 104 16.08 11.22 13.22
CA LEU A 104 15.30 11.41 14.44
C LEU A 104 15.25 10.13 15.30
N SER A 105 15.32 8.95 14.70
CA SER A 105 15.35 7.69 15.43
C SER A 105 16.67 7.41 16.16
N ILE A 106 17.77 8.03 15.71
CA ILE A 106 19.10 7.95 16.32
C ILE A 106 19.24 8.95 17.47
N LEU A 107 18.59 10.11 17.33
CA LEU A 107 18.72 11.24 18.25
C LEU A 107 18.47 10.90 19.72
N PRO A 108 17.43 10.12 20.11
CA PRO A 108 17.21 9.76 21.52
C PRO A 108 18.40 9.03 22.13
N GLY A 109 18.94 8.03 21.42
CA GLY A 109 20.10 7.27 21.89
C GLY A 109 21.35 8.14 22.03
N LEU A 110 21.56 9.11 21.15
CA LEU A 110 22.66 10.06 21.25
C LEU A 110 22.48 11.01 22.45
N LEU A 111 21.26 11.51 22.68
CA LEU A 111 20.96 12.38 23.80
C LEU A 111 21.08 11.66 25.14
N THR A 112 20.73 10.38 25.23
CA THR A 112 20.92 9.60 26.47
C THR A 112 22.38 9.37 26.81
N LEU A 113 23.31 9.45 25.87
CA LEU A 113 24.76 9.42 26.14
C LEU A 113 25.30 10.76 26.61
N LEU A 114 24.63 11.86 26.30
CA LEU A 114 25.09 13.24 26.60
C LEU A 114 24.38 13.89 27.78
N SER A 115 23.23 13.36 28.20
CA SER A 115 22.38 13.94 29.25
C SER A 115 21.80 12.85 30.16
N ASP A 116 21.31 13.23 31.32
CA ASP A 116 20.65 12.32 32.27
C ASP A 116 19.41 11.67 31.62
N PRO A 117 19.30 10.32 31.66
CA PRO A 117 18.22 9.58 31.03
C PRO A 117 16.81 9.83 31.59
N SER A 118 16.67 10.60 32.67
CA SER A 118 15.40 10.88 33.36
C SER A 118 14.47 11.87 32.65
N THR A 119 14.84 12.40 31.48
CA THR A 119 14.01 13.39 30.79
C THR A 119 12.85 12.70 30.03
N GLU A 120 11.62 12.90 30.51
CA GLU A 120 10.39 12.37 29.88
C GLU A 120 10.28 12.70 28.37
N MET A 121 10.87 13.81 27.95
CA MET A 121 10.93 14.22 26.55
C MET A 121 11.70 13.21 25.67
N LEU A 122 12.69 12.49 26.22
CA LEU A 122 13.42 11.44 25.49
C LEU A 122 12.55 10.24 25.17
N LEU A 123 11.54 9.96 25.99
CA LEU A 123 10.55 8.90 25.72
C LEU A 123 9.75 9.16 24.46
N LEU A 124 9.24 10.37 24.30
CA LEU A 124 8.49 10.75 23.08
C LEU A 124 9.37 10.61 21.84
N LEU A 125 10.64 11.03 21.93
CA LEU A 125 11.59 10.87 20.82
C LEU A 125 11.89 9.39 20.52
N ARG A 126 11.90 8.50 21.53
CA ARG A 126 12.04 7.06 21.32
C ARG A 126 10.87 6.48 20.52
N CYS A 127 9.63 6.98 20.73
CA CYS A 127 8.47 6.56 19.95
C CYS A 127 8.55 6.97 18.47
N VAL A 128 9.30 8.04 18.14
CA VAL A 128 9.51 8.47 16.75
C VAL A 128 10.14 7.38 15.87
N ARG A 129 10.94 6.47 16.49
CA ARG A 129 11.51 5.33 15.76
C ARG A 129 10.47 4.42 15.12
N LEU A 130 9.23 4.36 15.63
CA LEU A 130 8.13 3.63 15.01
C LEU A 130 7.80 4.13 13.60
N LEU A 131 8.04 5.43 13.33
CA LEU A 131 7.83 5.99 11.99
C LEU A 131 8.75 5.34 10.93
N LYS A 132 9.86 4.72 11.34
CA LYS A 132 10.71 3.94 10.41
C LYS A 132 9.97 2.75 9.82
N LEU A 133 8.97 2.20 10.53
CA LEU A 133 8.15 1.10 10.01
C LEU A 133 7.38 1.49 8.76
N LEU A 134 7.08 2.79 8.55
CA LEU A 134 6.41 3.28 7.34
C LEU A 134 7.15 2.88 6.06
N ARG A 135 8.46 2.72 6.12
CA ARG A 135 9.30 2.31 4.99
C ARG A 135 9.02 0.89 4.50
N PHE A 136 8.65 -0.02 5.42
CA PHE A 136 8.46 -1.44 5.10
C PHE A 136 7.08 -1.75 4.53
N PHE A 137 6.14 -0.83 4.64
CA PHE A 137 4.77 -1.05 4.19
C PHE A 137 4.44 -0.18 2.98
N SER A 138 4.42 -0.77 1.79
CA SER A 138 4.02 -0.08 0.55
C SER A 138 2.60 0.49 0.58
N ALA A 139 1.77 0.04 1.53
CA ALA A 139 0.45 0.59 1.78
C ALA A 139 0.49 2.08 2.18
N PHE A 140 1.55 2.52 2.89
CA PHE A 140 1.72 3.93 3.25
C PHE A 140 1.98 4.82 2.06
N ASP A 141 2.73 4.34 1.04
CA ASP A 141 2.91 5.08 -0.20
C ASP A 141 1.57 5.32 -0.88
N THR A 142 0.70 4.30 -0.89
CA THR A 142 -0.67 4.40 -1.41
C THR A 142 -1.48 5.41 -0.61
N LEU A 143 -1.42 5.34 0.73
CA LEU A 143 -2.11 6.29 1.61
C LEU A 143 -1.67 7.74 1.35
N ILE A 144 -0.36 7.98 1.23
CA ILE A 144 0.19 9.32 0.95
C ILE A 144 -0.33 9.85 -0.39
N VAL A 145 -0.34 9.01 -1.43
CA VAL A 145 -0.88 9.39 -2.76
C VAL A 145 -2.36 9.73 -2.65
N VAL A 146 -3.17 8.88 -2.03
CA VAL A 146 -4.63 9.08 -1.86
C VAL A 146 -4.93 10.36 -1.09
N VAL A 147 -4.24 10.61 0.03
CA VAL A 147 -4.41 11.84 0.82
C VAL A 147 -4.00 13.08 0.03
N ARG A 148 -2.88 13.01 -0.70
CA ARG A 148 -2.38 14.11 -1.53
C ARG A 148 -3.35 14.46 -2.67
N ASP A 149 -3.85 13.45 -3.36
CA ASP A 149 -4.74 13.64 -4.50
C ASP A 149 -6.13 14.15 -4.05
N ASN A 150 -6.58 13.69 -2.87
CA ASN A 150 -7.85 14.09 -2.27
C ASN A 150 -7.73 15.23 -1.23
N ARG A 151 -6.60 15.95 -1.18
CA ARG A 151 -6.37 17.01 -0.17
C ARG A 151 -7.41 18.12 -0.14
N LYS A 152 -7.96 18.50 -1.30
CA LYS A 152 -8.98 19.56 -1.38
C LYS A 152 -10.31 19.13 -0.75
N PRO A 153 -10.92 17.99 -1.14
CA PRO A 153 -12.14 17.52 -0.51
C PRO A 153 -11.93 17.14 0.98
N LEU A 154 -10.77 16.60 1.36
CA LEU A 154 -10.44 16.32 2.77
C LEU A 154 -10.35 17.63 3.58
N LEU A 155 -9.70 18.66 3.05
CA LEU A 155 -9.64 19.96 3.70
C LEU A 155 -11.04 20.58 3.83
N ALA A 156 -11.85 20.51 2.78
CA ALA A 156 -13.22 21.05 2.80
C ALA A 156 -14.07 20.35 3.88
N SER A 157 -14.01 19.01 3.99
CA SER A 157 -14.71 18.25 5.03
C SER A 157 -14.22 18.61 6.43
N SER A 158 -12.90 18.81 6.61
CA SER A 158 -12.31 19.20 7.90
C SER A 158 -12.73 20.62 8.31
N VAL A 159 -12.76 21.57 7.37
CA VAL A 159 -13.24 22.93 7.63
C VAL A 159 -14.72 22.93 7.99
N LEU A 160 -15.55 22.15 7.28
CA LEU A 160 -16.97 22.03 7.58
C LEU A 160 -17.20 21.44 8.98
N MET A 161 -16.41 20.43 9.36
CA MET A 161 -16.44 19.83 10.70
C MET A 161 -16.06 20.87 11.78
N LEU A 162 -15.02 21.67 11.53
CA LEU A 162 -14.61 22.73 12.46
C LEU A 162 -15.72 23.79 12.62
N ILE A 163 -16.37 24.20 11.54
CA ILE A 163 -17.49 25.14 11.57
C ILE A 163 -18.63 24.55 12.42
N LEU A 164 -19.00 23.30 12.17
CA LEU A 164 -20.04 22.62 12.93
C LEU A 164 -19.70 22.52 14.43
N LEU A 165 -18.44 22.18 14.74
CA LEU A 165 -17.94 22.13 16.11
C LEU A 165 -18.11 23.50 16.80
N VAL A 166 -17.69 24.58 16.16
CA VAL A 166 -17.80 25.93 16.73
C VAL A 166 -19.28 26.32 16.95
N ILE A 167 -20.13 26.04 15.97
CA ILE A 167 -21.59 26.36 16.08
C ILE A 167 -22.21 25.58 17.25
N ILE A 168 -22.02 24.26 17.31
CA ILE A 168 -22.61 23.40 18.35
C ILE A 168 -22.08 23.80 19.73
N SER A 169 -20.77 24.08 19.84
CA SER A 169 -20.16 24.49 21.10
C SER A 169 -20.65 25.87 21.55
N SER A 170 -20.87 26.77 20.61
CA SER A 170 -21.44 28.11 20.94
C SER A 170 -22.88 27.99 21.42
N LEU A 171 -23.69 27.16 20.81
CA LEU A 171 -25.07 26.90 21.25
C LEU A 171 -25.08 26.19 22.62
N ALA A 172 -24.19 25.23 22.83
CA ALA A 172 -24.07 24.55 24.13
C ALA A 172 -23.64 25.51 25.24
N HIS A 173 -22.67 26.39 24.96
CA HIS A 173 -22.30 27.46 25.88
C HIS A 173 -23.50 28.34 26.23
N LEU A 174 -24.27 28.82 25.25
CA LEU A 174 -25.43 29.68 25.46
C LEU A 174 -26.49 29.03 26.39
N VAL A 175 -26.70 27.71 26.25
CA VAL A 175 -27.78 27.01 26.94
C VAL A 175 -27.35 26.45 28.30
N GLU A 176 -26.10 26.02 28.45
CA GLU A 176 -25.60 25.29 29.63
C GLU A 176 -24.71 26.13 30.56
N ALA A 177 -24.16 27.27 30.12
CA ALA A 177 -23.19 28.03 30.89
C ALA A 177 -23.67 28.47 32.28
N ALA A 178 -24.96 28.81 32.41
CA ALA A 178 -25.56 29.24 33.67
C ALA A 178 -25.64 28.09 34.72
N GLY A 179 -25.89 26.86 34.25
CA GLY A 179 -25.98 25.68 35.13
C GLY A 179 -24.63 24.97 35.32
N GLN A 180 -23.74 25.07 34.36
CA GLN A 180 -22.44 24.36 34.32
C GLN A 180 -21.31 25.28 33.88
N PRO A 181 -20.96 26.33 34.67
CA PRO A 181 -19.95 27.33 34.26
C PRO A 181 -18.54 26.77 34.11
N GLU A 182 -18.20 25.67 34.77
CA GLU A 182 -16.88 25.03 34.63
C GLU A 182 -16.73 24.31 33.31
N ALA A 183 -17.77 23.62 32.84
CA ALA A 183 -17.75 22.84 31.60
C ALA A 183 -18.15 23.66 30.38
N PHE A 184 -19.15 24.53 30.48
CA PHE A 184 -19.71 25.29 29.38
C PHE A 184 -19.53 26.82 29.52
N GLY A 185 -18.78 27.31 30.49
CA GLY A 185 -18.62 28.74 30.79
C GLY A 185 -17.89 29.55 29.70
N SER A 186 -17.37 28.91 28.67
CA SER A 186 -16.84 29.56 27.46
C SER A 186 -16.94 28.62 26.26
N VAL A 187 -16.92 29.18 25.04
CA VAL A 187 -16.95 28.36 23.81
C VAL A 187 -15.78 27.38 23.76
N PRO A 188 -14.50 27.74 24.06
CA PRO A 188 -13.42 26.76 24.11
C PRO A 188 -13.63 25.60 25.11
N ARG A 189 -14.23 25.84 26.25
CA ARG A 189 -14.60 24.78 27.20
C ARG A 189 -15.69 23.87 26.65
N ALA A 190 -16.75 24.44 26.07
CA ALA A 190 -17.81 23.71 25.41
C ALA A 190 -17.32 22.89 24.21
N MET A 191 -16.23 23.30 23.53
CA MET A 191 -15.62 22.56 22.42
C MET A 191 -15.09 21.21 22.86
N TRP A 192 -14.67 21.02 24.12
CA TRP A 192 -14.30 19.69 24.62
C TRP A 192 -15.47 18.71 24.45
N TRP A 193 -16.64 19.08 25.02
CA TRP A 193 -17.85 18.27 24.84
C TRP A 193 -18.24 18.11 23.37
N GLY A 194 -18.15 19.19 22.59
CA GLY A 194 -18.48 19.19 21.17
C GLY A 194 -17.61 18.20 20.39
N ILE A 195 -16.27 18.19 20.59
CA ILE A 195 -15.36 17.26 19.93
C ILE A 195 -15.68 15.83 20.33
N VAL A 196 -15.82 15.56 21.63
CA VAL A 196 -16.08 14.21 22.18
C VAL A 196 -17.42 13.66 21.66
N THR A 197 -18.41 14.52 21.51
CA THR A 197 -19.76 14.15 21.02
C THR A 197 -19.76 13.95 19.51
N LEU A 198 -19.24 14.91 18.73
CA LEU A 198 -19.17 14.80 17.28
C LEU A 198 -18.29 13.63 16.83
N ALA A 199 -17.19 13.37 17.54
CA ALA A 199 -16.31 12.23 17.28
C ALA A 199 -16.91 10.88 17.74
N THR A 200 -18.13 10.88 18.29
CA THR A 200 -18.82 9.68 18.80
C THR A 200 -18.06 8.93 19.89
N VAL A 201 -17.16 9.60 20.63
CA VAL A 201 -16.38 9.02 21.74
C VAL A 201 -17.25 8.94 23.00
N GLY A 202 -17.86 10.07 23.42
CA GLY A 202 -18.86 10.12 24.49
C GLY A 202 -18.35 9.68 25.86
N TYR A 203 -17.25 10.27 26.38
CA TYR A 203 -16.72 9.94 27.72
C TYR A 203 -17.75 10.09 28.86
N GLY A 204 -18.73 10.99 28.68
CA GLY A 204 -19.75 11.23 29.71
C GLY A 204 -19.29 12.09 30.89
N ASP A 205 -18.06 12.60 30.87
CA ASP A 205 -17.47 13.51 31.85
C ASP A 205 -18.15 14.89 31.83
N VAL A 206 -18.55 15.35 30.66
CA VAL A 206 -19.29 16.58 30.43
C VAL A 206 -20.49 16.25 29.54
N VAL A 207 -21.71 16.58 30.01
CA VAL A 207 -22.97 16.34 29.28
C VAL A 207 -23.96 17.49 29.51
N PRO A 208 -24.79 17.88 28.53
CA PRO A 208 -25.85 18.85 28.71
C PRO A 208 -26.90 18.36 29.71
N LEU A 209 -27.28 19.20 30.67
CA LEU A 209 -28.28 18.90 31.69
C LEU A 209 -29.65 19.51 31.38
N THR A 210 -29.68 20.65 30.69
CA THR A 210 -30.93 21.31 30.33
C THR A 210 -31.70 20.54 29.27
N PRO A 211 -33.04 20.67 29.21
CA PRO A 211 -33.82 20.04 28.15
C PRO A 211 -33.40 20.47 26.73
N PHE A 212 -33.11 21.76 26.55
CA PHE A 212 -32.62 22.28 25.28
C PHE A 212 -31.21 21.75 24.94
N GLY A 213 -30.32 21.64 25.92
CA GLY A 213 -28.99 21.06 25.74
C GLY A 213 -29.05 19.59 25.35
N ARG A 214 -30.01 18.82 25.89
CA ARG A 214 -30.20 17.43 25.47
C ARG A 214 -30.69 17.29 24.03
N VAL A 215 -31.60 18.17 23.60
CA VAL A 215 -32.04 18.22 22.19
C VAL A 215 -30.84 18.58 21.28
N LEU A 216 -30.07 19.60 21.67
CA LEU A 216 -28.86 20.00 20.96
C LEU A 216 -27.85 18.84 20.88
N GLY A 217 -27.65 18.11 21.98
CA GLY A 217 -26.78 16.94 22.05
C GLY A 217 -27.23 15.83 21.09
N SER A 218 -28.54 15.54 21.04
CA SER A 218 -29.09 14.57 20.10
C SER A 218 -28.82 14.96 18.64
N LEU A 219 -29.02 16.23 18.31
CA LEU A 219 -28.71 16.77 16.98
C LEU A 219 -27.21 16.70 16.68
N ALA A 220 -26.37 17.03 17.65
CA ALA A 220 -24.92 16.98 17.53
C ALA A 220 -24.42 15.56 17.20
N VAL A 221 -24.97 14.53 17.87
CA VAL A 221 -24.64 13.12 17.59
C VAL A 221 -25.00 12.75 16.15
N LEU A 222 -26.22 13.07 15.70
CA LEU A 222 -26.65 12.74 14.33
C LEU A 222 -25.79 13.45 13.28
N LEU A 223 -25.50 14.74 13.48
CA LEU A 223 -24.64 15.51 12.58
C LEU A 223 -23.19 14.99 12.60
N GLY A 224 -22.67 14.63 13.77
CA GLY A 224 -21.33 14.06 13.94
C GLY A 224 -21.15 12.77 13.15
N MET A 225 -22.09 11.83 13.25
CA MET A 225 -22.06 10.59 12.46
C MET A 225 -22.00 10.87 10.96
N GLY A 226 -22.83 11.77 10.43
CA GLY A 226 -22.81 12.15 9.02
C GLY A 226 -21.50 12.81 8.60
N MET A 227 -20.95 13.67 9.44
CA MET A 227 -19.72 14.41 9.15
C MET A 227 -18.48 13.53 9.13
N PHE A 228 -18.36 12.53 10.01
CA PHE A 228 -17.27 11.57 9.99
C PHE A 228 -17.30 10.62 8.77
N ALA A 229 -18.50 10.36 8.23
CA ALA A 229 -18.64 9.56 7.02
C ALA A 229 -18.00 10.22 5.78
N LEU A 230 -17.92 11.55 5.73
CA LEU A 230 -17.38 12.28 4.58
C LEU A 230 -15.89 12.01 4.33
N PRO A 231 -14.93 12.26 5.27
CA PRO A 231 -13.53 11.97 5.04
C PRO A 231 -13.29 10.46 4.87
N ALA A 232 -14.02 9.60 5.57
CA ALA A 232 -13.93 8.15 5.39
C ALA A 232 -14.34 7.71 3.99
N GLY A 233 -15.44 8.25 3.45
CA GLY A 233 -15.90 7.98 2.09
C GLY A 233 -14.92 8.51 1.03
N ILE A 234 -14.36 9.71 1.21
CA ILE A 234 -13.34 10.28 0.32
C ILE A 234 -12.09 9.39 0.28
N LEU A 235 -11.61 8.92 1.43
CA LEU A 235 -10.46 8.03 1.49
C LEU A 235 -10.78 6.67 0.85
N ALA A 236 -11.93 6.09 1.13
CA ALA A 236 -12.34 4.79 0.57
C ALA A 236 -12.41 4.83 -0.97
N THR A 237 -13.03 5.87 -1.54
CA THR A 237 -13.09 6.05 -3.00
C THR A 237 -11.71 6.32 -3.58
N GLY A 238 -10.89 7.15 -2.93
CA GLY A 238 -9.52 7.43 -3.35
C GLY A 238 -8.64 6.17 -3.37
N PHE A 239 -8.78 5.30 -2.37
CA PHE A 239 -8.09 4.00 -2.36
C PHE A 239 -8.56 3.10 -3.52
N ALA A 240 -9.87 3.02 -3.76
CA ALA A 240 -10.42 2.22 -4.85
C ALA A 240 -9.92 2.71 -6.21
N GLU A 241 -9.84 4.01 -6.43
CA GLU A 241 -9.31 4.62 -7.65
C GLU A 241 -7.81 4.36 -7.83
N GLU A 242 -7.00 4.54 -6.77
CA GLU A 242 -5.56 4.29 -6.83
C GLU A 242 -5.25 2.82 -7.08
N MET A 243 -6.00 1.89 -6.48
CA MET A 243 -5.85 0.46 -6.76
C MET A 243 -6.20 0.13 -8.21
N LYS A 244 -7.28 0.70 -8.77
CA LYS A 244 -7.61 0.55 -10.19
C LYS A 244 -6.50 1.12 -11.09
N ARG A 245 -5.95 2.29 -10.74
CA ARG A 245 -4.87 2.92 -11.50
C ARG A 245 -3.60 2.06 -11.50
N ARG A 246 -3.21 1.52 -10.36
CA ARG A 246 -2.04 0.63 -10.23
C ARG A 246 -2.22 -0.65 -11.04
N ASN A 247 -3.38 -1.27 -10.94
CA ASN A 247 -3.69 -2.47 -11.71
C ASN A 247 -3.67 -2.19 -13.22
N PHE A 248 -4.21 -1.03 -13.65
CA PHE A 248 -4.17 -0.62 -15.05
C PHE A 248 -2.73 -0.44 -15.56
N VAL A 249 -1.87 0.28 -14.83
CA VAL A 249 -0.48 0.51 -15.23
C VAL A 249 0.31 -0.79 -15.31
N VAL A 250 0.12 -1.70 -14.35
CA VAL A 250 0.73 -3.03 -14.37
C VAL A 250 0.25 -3.80 -15.60
N SER A 251 -1.05 -3.88 -15.81
CA SER A 251 -1.63 -4.59 -16.95
C SER A 251 -1.18 -4.01 -18.30
N TRP A 252 -1.12 -2.68 -18.44
CA TRP A 252 -0.59 -2.04 -19.64
C TRP A 252 0.86 -2.44 -19.93
N SER A 253 1.72 -2.39 -18.91
CA SER A 253 3.14 -2.75 -19.08
C SER A 253 3.32 -4.22 -19.44
N LEU A 254 2.42 -5.08 -18.99
CA LEU A 254 2.40 -6.51 -19.30
C LEU A 254 1.87 -6.75 -20.73
N VAL A 255 0.77 -6.13 -21.09
CA VAL A 255 0.17 -6.26 -22.45
C VAL A 255 1.12 -5.78 -23.53
N ALA A 256 1.86 -4.68 -23.26
CA ALA A 256 2.86 -4.16 -24.20
C ALA A 256 4.02 -5.13 -24.49
N LYS A 257 4.24 -6.15 -23.64
CA LYS A 257 5.24 -7.20 -23.86
C LYS A 257 4.75 -8.36 -24.70
N VAL A 258 3.45 -8.47 -24.95
CA VAL A 258 2.88 -9.58 -25.72
C VAL A 258 2.95 -9.23 -27.23
N PRO A 259 3.74 -9.94 -28.04
CA PRO A 259 3.92 -9.64 -29.47
C PRO A 259 2.61 -9.62 -30.25
N PHE A 260 1.62 -10.34 -29.79
CA PHE A 260 0.29 -10.39 -30.38
C PHE A 260 -0.39 -8.99 -30.43
N PHE A 261 -0.13 -8.12 -29.46
CA PHE A 261 -0.72 -6.77 -29.37
C PHE A 261 0.13 -5.66 -30.01
N GLU A 262 1.35 -5.97 -30.44
CA GLU A 262 2.33 -4.99 -30.93
C GLU A 262 1.83 -4.14 -32.10
N SER A 263 0.93 -4.69 -32.93
CA SER A 263 0.36 -4.01 -34.09
C SER A 263 -0.89 -3.19 -33.79
N LEU A 264 -1.40 -3.21 -32.56
CA LEU A 264 -2.62 -2.49 -32.21
C LEU A 264 -2.32 -1.03 -31.85
N PRO A 265 -3.21 -0.09 -32.22
CA PRO A 265 -3.10 1.29 -31.75
C PRO A 265 -3.23 1.38 -30.24
N ALA A 266 -2.54 2.34 -29.61
CA ALA A 266 -2.52 2.54 -28.17
C ALA A 266 -3.93 2.65 -27.55
N THR A 267 -4.89 3.23 -28.26
CA THR A 267 -6.29 3.32 -27.84
C THR A 267 -6.95 1.95 -27.68
N ARG A 268 -6.67 1.01 -28.59
CA ARG A 268 -7.21 -0.36 -28.52
C ARG A 268 -6.52 -1.18 -27.45
N ILE A 269 -5.22 -1.00 -27.27
CA ILE A 269 -4.51 -1.64 -26.15
C ILE A 269 -5.12 -1.17 -24.82
N ALA A 270 -5.47 0.12 -24.67
CA ALA A 270 -6.12 0.64 -23.47
C ALA A 270 -7.47 -0.04 -23.19
N GLU A 271 -8.29 -0.27 -24.22
CA GLU A 271 -9.56 -0.98 -24.08
C GLU A 271 -9.35 -2.43 -23.62
N ILE A 272 -8.40 -3.15 -24.25
CA ILE A 272 -8.08 -4.55 -23.94
C ILE A 272 -7.56 -4.68 -22.49
N VAL A 273 -6.69 -3.78 -22.05
CA VAL A 273 -6.14 -3.78 -20.68
C VAL A 273 -7.23 -3.73 -19.62
N THR A 274 -8.34 -3.03 -19.88
CA THR A 274 -9.45 -2.92 -18.91
C THR A 274 -10.23 -4.20 -18.69
N VAL A 275 -10.15 -5.14 -19.64
CA VAL A 275 -10.90 -6.41 -19.62
C VAL A 275 -10.02 -7.63 -19.38
N LEU A 276 -8.71 -7.44 -19.24
CA LEU A 276 -7.76 -8.49 -18.89
C LEU A 276 -7.65 -8.63 -17.37
N GLU A 277 -7.76 -9.86 -16.89
CA GLU A 277 -7.66 -10.22 -15.49
C GLU A 277 -6.27 -10.81 -15.20
N PRO A 278 -5.45 -10.21 -14.32
CA PRO A 278 -4.19 -10.79 -13.89
C PRO A 278 -4.43 -12.10 -13.14
N ARG A 279 -3.66 -13.15 -13.47
CA ARG A 279 -3.63 -14.43 -12.76
C ARG A 279 -2.18 -14.89 -12.62
N SER A 280 -1.82 -15.43 -11.45
CA SER A 280 -0.56 -16.15 -11.24
C SER A 280 -0.84 -17.65 -11.13
N ALA A 281 0.13 -18.46 -11.51
CA ALA A 281 0.09 -19.91 -11.31
C ALA A 281 1.45 -20.38 -10.78
N GLU A 282 1.41 -21.21 -9.74
CA GLU A 282 2.58 -21.81 -9.14
C GLU A 282 3.07 -23.01 -9.98
N ARG A 283 4.35 -23.38 -9.82
CA ARG A 283 4.90 -24.55 -10.51
C ARG A 283 4.12 -25.82 -10.20
N GLY A 284 3.62 -26.49 -11.25
CA GLY A 284 2.81 -27.70 -11.18
C GLY A 284 1.31 -27.46 -11.08
N GLU A 285 0.86 -26.18 -11.00
CA GLU A 285 -0.56 -25.86 -11.00
C GLU A 285 -1.19 -26.11 -12.37
N LEU A 286 -2.38 -26.73 -12.39
CA LEU A 286 -3.18 -26.91 -13.58
C LEU A 286 -3.95 -25.60 -13.87
N ILE A 287 -3.68 -25.03 -15.04
CA ILE A 287 -4.32 -23.77 -15.47
C ILE A 287 -5.58 -24.08 -16.27
N ILE A 288 -5.53 -25.10 -17.09
CA ILE A 288 -6.62 -25.62 -17.92
C ILE A 288 -6.62 -27.16 -17.81
N GLU A 289 -7.79 -27.76 -17.69
CA GLU A 289 -7.97 -29.19 -17.72
C GLU A 289 -8.78 -29.62 -18.95
N VAL A 290 -8.38 -30.72 -19.60
CA VAL A 290 -9.07 -31.26 -20.78
C VAL A 290 -10.51 -31.61 -20.43
N GLY A 291 -11.46 -31.18 -21.29
CA GLY A 291 -12.89 -31.42 -21.09
C GLY A 291 -13.65 -30.30 -20.38
N ASP A 292 -12.96 -29.39 -19.72
CA ASP A 292 -13.56 -28.24 -19.05
C ASP A 292 -14.25 -27.29 -20.05
N PRO A 293 -15.27 -26.52 -19.64
CA PRO A 293 -15.81 -25.46 -20.44
C PRO A 293 -14.80 -24.34 -20.69
N ALA A 294 -14.78 -23.80 -21.89
CA ALA A 294 -13.87 -22.71 -22.25
C ALA A 294 -14.38 -21.37 -21.69
N ASP A 295 -13.81 -20.95 -20.57
CA ASP A 295 -14.17 -19.73 -19.82
C ASP A 295 -13.33 -18.50 -20.19
N GLY A 296 -12.30 -18.66 -21.03
CA GLY A 296 -11.40 -17.59 -21.48
C GLY A 296 -10.13 -18.13 -22.14
N MET A 297 -9.27 -17.22 -22.58
CA MET A 297 -7.90 -17.53 -23.02
C MET A 297 -6.89 -16.83 -22.11
N TYR A 298 -5.64 -17.24 -22.22
CA TYR A 298 -4.57 -16.75 -21.37
C TYR A 298 -3.38 -16.27 -22.21
N PHE A 299 -2.80 -15.13 -21.84
CA PHE A 299 -1.53 -14.65 -22.35
C PHE A 299 -0.46 -14.92 -21.30
N LEU A 300 0.63 -15.56 -21.68
CA LEU A 300 1.76 -15.87 -20.81
C LEU A 300 2.74 -14.69 -20.83
N ILE A 301 2.82 -13.98 -19.72
CA ILE A 301 3.63 -12.78 -19.59
C ILE A 301 5.04 -13.12 -19.13
N GLU A 302 5.15 -14.08 -18.20
CA GLU A 302 6.39 -14.55 -17.64
C GLU A 302 6.23 -15.99 -17.18
N GLY A 303 7.23 -16.82 -17.44
CA GLY A 303 7.28 -18.23 -17.07
C GLY A 303 7.16 -19.20 -18.22
N GLU A 304 6.96 -20.47 -17.91
CA GLU A 304 6.80 -21.55 -18.87
C GLU A 304 5.60 -22.41 -18.52
N VAL A 305 4.81 -22.80 -19.52
CA VAL A 305 3.72 -23.77 -19.37
C VAL A 305 3.91 -24.94 -20.31
N GLU A 306 3.37 -26.10 -19.95
CA GLU A 306 3.36 -27.32 -20.76
C GLU A 306 1.92 -27.64 -21.15
N VAL A 307 1.67 -27.70 -22.47
CA VAL A 307 0.41 -28.16 -23.04
C VAL A 307 0.53 -29.66 -23.26
N GLN A 308 -0.35 -30.44 -22.64
CA GLN A 308 -0.44 -31.88 -22.78
C GLN A 308 -1.65 -32.24 -23.62
N LEU A 309 -1.40 -32.75 -24.82
CA LEU A 309 -2.44 -33.19 -25.76
C LEU A 309 -2.93 -34.62 -25.42
N PRO A 310 -4.17 -34.99 -25.81
CA PRO A 310 -4.71 -36.31 -25.55
C PRO A 310 -3.90 -37.46 -26.21
N ASP A 311 -3.16 -37.16 -27.26
CA ASP A 311 -2.28 -38.11 -27.97
C ASP A 311 -0.92 -38.33 -27.29
N GLY A 312 -0.71 -37.67 -26.13
CA GLY A 312 0.53 -37.76 -25.33
C GLY A 312 1.63 -36.78 -25.75
N ARG A 313 1.43 -36.00 -26.82
CA ARG A 313 2.39 -34.95 -27.21
C ARG A 313 2.39 -33.83 -26.18
N LYS A 314 3.59 -33.29 -25.92
CA LYS A 314 3.81 -32.17 -25.03
C LYS A 314 4.40 -30.99 -25.80
N ILE A 315 3.81 -29.81 -25.62
CA ILE A 315 4.25 -28.57 -26.24
C ILE A 315 4.57 -27.57 -25.12
N GLY A 316 5.78 -27.01 -25.14
CA GLY A 316 6.16 -25.93 -24.25
C GLY A 316 5.77 -24.57 -24.81
N LEU A 317 5.21 -23.71 -23.99
CA LEU A 317 4.97 -22.30 -24.31
C LEU A 317 5.74 -21.43 -23.30
N ALA A 318 6.23 -20.29 -23.78
CA ALA A 318 7.09 -19.37 -23.03
C ALA A 318 6.55 -17.93 -23.06
N ASP A 319 7.31 -17.01 -22.49
CA ASP A 319 6.98 -15.59 -22.40
C ASP A 319 6.53 -15.02 -23.76
N GLY A 320 5.38 -14.34 -23.76
CA GLY A 320 4.77 -13.74 -24.95
C GLY A 320 3.80 -14.64 -25.72
N ASP A 321 3.76 -15.93 -25.39
CA ASP A 321 2.80 -16.87 -25.96
C ASP A 321 1.39 -16.69 -25.36
N PHE A 322 0.39 -17.29 -26.02
CA PHE A 322 -0.97 -17.37 -25.51
C PHE A 322 -1.56 -18.76 -25.75
N PHE A 323 -2.59 -19.13 -24.98
CA PHE A 323 -3.21 -20.44 -25.05
C PHE A 323 -4.68 -20.40 -24.62
N GLY A 324 -5.41 -21.46 -24.97
CA GLY A 324 -6.83 -21.60 -24.66
C GLY A 324 -7.78 -20.96 -25.69
N GLU A 325 -7.24 -20.35 -26.76
CA GLU A 325 -7.96 -19.71 -27.86
C GLU A 325 -8.73 -20.72 -28.74
N ILE A 326 -8.18 -21.92 -28.90
CA ILE A 326 -8.74 -22.95 -29.80
C ILE A 326 -10.14 -23.34 -29.38
N ALA A 327 -10.34 -23.58 -28.08
CA ALA A 327 -11.63 -23.95 -27.53
C ALA A 327 -12.69 -22.83 -27.71
N LEU A 328 -12.27 -21.56 -27.62
CA LEU A 328 -13.14 -20.40 -27.82
C LEU A 328 -13.54 -20.21 -29.31
N LEU A 329 -12.56 -20.39 -30.21
CA LEU A 329 -12.81 -20.27 -31.67
C LEU A 329 -13.69 -21.40 -32.22
N SER A 330 -13.52 -22.62 -31.68
CA SER A 330 -14.26 -23.79 -32.12
C SER A 330 -15.57 -24.04 -31.38
N ALA A 331 -15.85 -23.26 -30.33
CA ALA A 331 -16.97 -23.46 -29.39
C ALA A 331 -17.03 -24.90 -28.83
N LYS A 332 -15.84 -25.51 -28.58
CA LYS A 332 -15.69 -26.86 -28.05
C LYS A 332 -15.15 -26.78 -26.60
N PRO A 333 -15.30 -27.84 -25.80
CA PRO A 333 -14.59 -27.96 -24.53
C PRO A 333 -13.06 -27.91 -24.70
N ARG A 334 -12.33 -27.70 -23.63
CA ARG A 334 -10.86 -27.67 -23.58
C ARG A 334 -10.28 -28.94 -24.17
N MET A 335 -9.40 -28.81 -25.16
CA MET A 335 -8.85 -29.92 -25.92
C MET A 335 -7.52 -30.46 -25.37
N ALA A 336 -6.91 -29.76 -24.40
CA ALA A 336 -5.66 -30.12 -23.80
C ALA A 336 -5.61 -29.71 -22.32
N THR A 337 -4.78 -30.38 -21.55
CA THR A 337 -4.43 -29.97 -20.18
C THR A 337 -3.19 -29.09 -20.22
N ILE A 338 -3.20 -27.98 -19.49
CA ILE A 338 -2.11 -27.01 -19.46
C ILE A 338 -1.67 -26.82 -18.00
N ALA A 339 -0.39 -27.09 -17.74
CA ALA A 339 0.22 -26.99 -16.41
C ALA A 339 1.40 -26.02 -16.43
N ALA A 340 1.57 -25.28 -15.34
CA ALA A 340 2.70 -24.39 -15.12
C ALA A 340 4.00 -25.19 -14.85
N LYS A 341 5.07 -24.95 -15.61
CA LYS A 341 6.41 -25.52 -15.39
C LYS A 341 7.27 -24.71 -14.43
N SER A 342 7.04 -23.42 -14.38
CA SER A 342 7.65 -22.46 -13.46
C SER A 342 6.55 -21.67 -12.77
N PHE A 343 6.91 -20.70 -11.92
CA PHE A 343 5.98 -19.62 -11.56
C PHE A 343 5.61 -18.87 -12.84
N CYS A 344 4.31 -18.69 -13.10
CA CYS A 344 3.79 -18.02 -14.28
C CYS A 344 2.97 -16.78 -13.90
N GLN A 345 3.20 -15.70 -14.63
CA GLN A 345 2.31 -14.54 -14.67
C GLN A 345 1.47 -14.57 -15.94
N LEU A 346 0.15 -14.53 -15.80
CA LEU A 346 -0.81 -14.69 -16.87
C LEU A 346 -1.77 -13.50 -16.91
N LEU A 347 -2.29 -13.21 -18.11
CA LEU A 347 -3.46 -12.35 -18.28
C LEU A 347 -4.58 -13.16 -18.90
N LYS A 348 -5.72 -13.25 -18.20
CA LYS A 348 -6.92 -13.95 -18.69
C LYS A 348 -7.83 -12.99 -19.42
N LEU A 349 -8.23 -13.35 -20.64
CA LEU A 349 -9.30 -12.71 -21.38
C LEU A 349 -10.54 -13.62 -21.31
N ARG A 350 -11.59 -13.18 -20.65
CA ARG A 350 -12.85 -13.95 -20.51
C ARG A 350 -13.55 -14.14 -21.85
N VAL A 351 -14.31 -15.21 -21.94
CA VAL A 351 -15.05 -15.62 -23.16
C VAL A 351 -15.93 -14.50 -23.73
N ASP A 352 -16.65 -13.77 -22.87
CA ASP A 352 -17.56 -12.68 -23.29
C ASP A 352 -16.78 -11.54 -23.97
N HIS A 353 -15.65 -11.17 -23.40
CA HIS A 353 -14.76 -10.13 -23.93
C HIS A 353 -14.01 -10.60 -25.17
N PHE A 354 -13.62 -11.90 -25.22
CA PHE A 354 -12.99 -12.49 -26.38
C PHE A 354 -13.89 -12.38 -27.63
N HIS A 355 -15.14 -12.81 -27.53
CA HIS A 355 -16.07 -12.75 -28.67
C HIS A 355 -16.33 -11.32 -29.13
N ARG A 356 -16.48 -10.38 -28.19
CA ARG A 356 -16.64 -8.96 -28.52
C ARG A 356 -15.41 -8.42 -29.25
N LEU A 357 -14.20 -8.69 -28.71
CA LEU A 357 -12.94 -8.24 -29.27
C LEU A 357 -12.74 -8.78 -30.71
N MET A 358 -13.08 -10.06 -30.96
CA MET A 358 -12.99 -10.68 -32.26
C MET A 358 -14.03 -10.11 -33.24
N ALA A 359 -15.24 -9.77 -32.80
CA ALA A 359 -16.27 -9.15 -33.61
C ALA A 359 -15.93 -7.71 -34.03
N GLU A 360 -15.28 -6.96 -33.14
CA GLU A 360 -14.94 -5.56 -33.39
C GLU A 360 -13.61 -5.36 -34.15
N ASN A 361 -12.76 -6.41 -34.23
CA ASN A 361 -11.42 -6.32 -34.81
C ASN A 361 -11.15 -7.50 -35.77
N ALA A 362 -11.53 -7.34 -37.06
CA ALA A 362 -11.35 -8.38 -38.06
C ALA A 362 -9.90 -8.83 -38.26
N ASP A 363 -8.95 -7.89 -38.28
CA ASP A 363 -7.51 -8.19 -38.41
C ASP A 363 -6.99 -9.05 -37.27
N LEU A 364 -7.46 -8.77 -36.03
CA LEU A 364 -7.08 -9.53 -34.84
C LEU A 364 -7.67 -10.95 -34.90
N ALA A 365 -8.92 -11.05 -35.34
CA ALA A 365 -9.61 -12.32 -35.52
C ALA A 365 -8.92 -13.21 -36.56
N ASP A 366 -8.49 -12.64 -37.69
CA ASP A 366 -7.81 -13.39 -38.75
C ASP A 366 -6.40 -13.84 -38.31
N ARG A 367 -5.68 -13.02 -37.61
CA ARG A 367 -4.39 -13.41 -36.98
C ARG A 367 -4.56 -14.55 -35.98
N MET A 368 -5.57 -14.44 -35.10
CA MET A 368 -5.87 -15.48 -34.12
C MET A 368 -6.21 -16.80 -34.79
N ARG A 369 -7.07 -16.79 -35.84
CA ARG A 369 -7.40 -17.98 -36.62
C ARG A 369 -6.18 -18.58 -37.31
N THR A 370 -5.30 -17.75 -37.88
CA THR A 370 -4.09 -18.21 -38.56
C THR A 370 -3.14 -18.92 -37.58
N ILE A 371 -2.95 -18.36 -36.37
CA ILE A 371 -2.11 -18.98 -35.37
C ILE A 371 -2.75 -20.25 -34.82
N ALA A 372 -4.05 -20.24 -34.56
CA ALA A 372 -4.79 -21.41 -34.11
C ALA A 372 -4.75 -22.57 -35.13
N ALA A 373 -4.86 -22.26 -36.44
CA ALA A 373 -4.72 -23.24 -37.52
C ALA A 373 -3.30 -23.84 -37.53
N ALA A 374 -2.26 -23.01 -37.41
CA ALA A 374 -0.87 -23.48 -37.34
C ALA A 374 -0.58 -24.38 -36.11
N ARG A 375 -1.36 -24.23 -35.04
CA ARG A 375 -1.24 -25.04 -33.81
C ARG A 375 -2.04 -26.33 -33.79
N GLY A 376 -2.77 -26.65 -34.89
CA GLY A 376 -3.42 -27.97 -35.07
C GLY A 376 -4.95 -27.99 -35.06
N LEU A 377 -5.61 -26.98 -35.59
CA LEU A 377 -7.04 -27.03 -35.85
C LEU A 377 -7.37 -27.75 -37.20
N ASP A 378 -6.37 -28.33 -37.88
CA ASP A 378 -6.57 -29.18 -39.05
C ASP A 378 -6.84 -30.63 -38.59
N SER A 379 -8.00 -30.88 -37.99
CA SER A 379 -8.64 -32.20 -37.93
C SER A 379 -10.06 -32.10 -37.36
#